data_e751062c9ca36846e70f2c006497c839
#
_entry.id   e751062c9ca36846e70f2c006497c839
#
_cell.length_a   1.000
_cell.length_b   1.000
_cell.length_c   1.000
_cell.angle_alpha   90.00
_cell.angle_beta   90.00
_cell.angle_gamma   90.00
#
_symmetry.space_group_name_H-M   'P 1'
#
loop_
_entity.id
_entity.type
_entity.pdbx_description
1 polymer ?
#
loop_
_entity_poly.entity_id
_entity_poly.type
_entity_poly.pdbx_seq_one_letter_code
_entity_poly.pdbx_strand_id
1 'polypeptide(L)'
;MLVALLLIGGLAAQSRLSVPRDTSFTVRSVFEKERTRFPFIKIVRDSLPENVTEERNVVYRIIGERELHLDIFLPEKNEQSAHPAILLVHGGGWRSGDKSHLVPMAQQLAARGYVAATVEYRLSPEAKYPVAVHDLKAALRWLRANADEYTIDPEKIAILGCSSGAQLATLVGFTGGLAIFDDNSENREFSAAVQAVVNIDGIVDFTSEYVRQFEDDLRKNPSAAGAWFGGRYHEKTELWAEASPLRYVNASSPPIVFVNSAIPRFHAGRDEMIDQLDSLGIYSEVHTLPDTPHPFWLFHPWFNPTVEIVSDFLVKSIKNK
;
A
#
# COMPACT_ATOMS: atom_id res chain seq x y z
N MET A 1 -59.95 -29.30 -12.66
CA MET A 1 -59.55 -27.92 -12.45
C MET A 1 -58.20 -27.92 -11.72
N LEU A 2 -57.12 -27.73 -12.47
CA LEU A 2 -55.77 -27.61 -11.91
C LEU A 2 -55.46 -26.13 -11.79
N VAL A 3 -55.22 -25.67 -10.55
CA VAL A 3 -54.75 -24.29 -10.29
C VAL A 3 -53.25 -24.30 -10.29
N ALA A 4 -52.64 -23.64 -11.29
CA ALA A 4 -51.20 -23.44 -11.35
C ALA A 4 -50.84 -22.23 -10.49
N LEU A 5 -50.09 -22.44 -9.40
CA LEU A 5 -49.46 -21.38 -8.63
C LEU A 5 -48.20 -20.87 -9.39
N LEU A 6 -48.28 -19.69 -9.94
CA LEU A 6 -47.09 -18.94 -10.45
C LEU A 6 -46.35 -18.34 -9.25
N LEU A 7 -45.19 -18.92 -8.93
CA LEU A 7 -44.19 -18.32 -8.05
C LEU A 7 -43.46 -17.21 -8.82
N ILE A 8 -43.82 -15.95 -8.54
CA ILE A 8 -43.06 -14.79 -9.00
C ILE A 8 -41.86 -14.64 -8.04
N GLY A 9 -40.74 -15.20 -8.42
CA GLY A 9 -39.45 -14.94 -7.78
C GLY A 9 -38.99 -13.49 -8.10
N GLY A 10 -39.25 -12.57 -7.16
CA GLY A 10 -38.67 -11.22 -7.23
C GLY A 10 -37.17 -11.33 -7.01
N LEU A 11 -36.36 -11.10 -8.06
CA LEU A 11 -34.96 -10.76 -7.89
C LEU A 11 -34.92 -9.39 -7.19
N ALA A 12 -34.65 -9.38 -5.89
CA ALA A 12 -34.23 -8.18 -5.19
C ALA A 12 -32.86 -7.79 -5.78
N ALA A 13 -32.84 -6.73 -6.58
CA ALA A 13 -31.60 -6.09 -6.96
C ALA A 13 -30.95 -5.58 -5.67
N GLN A 14 -29.92 -6.26 -5.19
CA GLN A 14 -29.08 -5.75 -4.11
C GLN A 14 -28.52 -4.41 -4.56
N SER A 15 -28.96 -3.33 -3.91
CA SER A 15 -28.38 -2.01 -4.09
C SER A 15 -26.94 -2.08 -3.59
N ARG A 16 -25.97 -2.16 -4.52
CA ARG A 16 -24.57 -2.03 -4.16
C ARG A 16 -24.38 -0.69 -3.47
N LEU A 17 -23.88 -0.70 -2.25
CA LEU A 17 -23.54 0.50 -1.51
C LEU A 17 -22.68 1.41 -2.40
N SER A 18 -23.15 2.63 -2.62
CA SER A 18 -22.38 3.64 -3.34
C SER A 18 -21.27 4.14 -2.43
N VAL A 19 -20.06 3.59 -2.58
CA VAL A 19 -18.88 4.05 -1.84
C VAL A 19 -18.42 5.39 -2.44
N PRO A 20 -18.29 6.47 -1.65
CA PRO A 20 -17.77 7.74 -2.13
C PRO A 20 -16.34 7.55 -2.68
N ARG A 21 -16.12 7.88 -3.95
CA ARG A 21 -14.80 7.79 -4.58
C ARG A 21 -14.35 9.15 -5.10
N ASP A 22 -13.13 9.51 -4.78
CA ASP A 22 -12.40 10.59 -5.43
C ASP A 22 -11.60 10.01 -6.59
N THR A 23 -11.89 10.42 -7.81
CA THR A 23 -11.26 9.96 -9.03
C THR A 23 -10.19 10.92 -9.55
N SER A 24 -9.72 11.86 -8.73
CA SER A 24 -8.73 12.86 -9.13
C SER A 24 -7.35 12.27 -9.46
N PHE A 25 -7.00 11.13 -8.82
CA PHE A 25 -5.75 10.42 -9.07
C PHE A 25 -6.03 9.09 -9.78
N THR A 26 -5.85 9.10 -11.08
CA THR A 26 -5.87 7.91 -11.94
C THR A 26 -4.57 7.85 -12.74
N VAL A 27 -4.15 6.66 -13.19
CA VAL A 27 -2.96 6.53 -14.07
C VAL A 27 -3.07 7.45 -15.28
N ARG A 28 -4.28 7.58 -15.86
CA ARG A 28 -4.51 8.44 -17.02
C ARG A 28 -4.40 9.92 -16.70
N SER A 29 -5.03 10.41 -15.63
CA SER A 29 -4.97 11.83 -15.25
C SER A 29 -3.55 12.28 -14.92
N VAL A 30 -2.79 11.41 -14.25
CA VAL A 30 -1.39 11.64 -13.91
C VAL A 30 -0.51 11.62 -15.16
N PHE A 31 -0.73 10.69 -16.08
CA PHE A 31 -0.01 10.66 -17.35
C PHE A 31 -0.21 11.94 -18.15
N GLU A 32 -1.45 12.41 -18.31
CA GLU A 32 -1.72 13.65 -19.07
C GLU A 32 -1.06 14.88 -18.42
N LYS A 33 -0.92 14.90 -17.12
CA LYS A 33 -0.21 15.95 -16.40
C LYS A 33 1.30 15.86 -16.60
N GLU A 34 1.89 14.70 -16.38
CA GLU A 34 3.35 14.54 -16.34
C GLU A 34 3.99 14.53 -17.75
N ARG A 35 3.24 14.08 -18.80
CA ARG A 35 3.74 14.08 -20.17
C ARG A 35 4.10 15.47 -20.72
N THR A 36 3.60 16.53 -20.11
CA THR A 36 3.95 17.91 -20.49
C THR A 36 5.40 18.23 -20.15
N ARG A 37 5.92 17.70 -19.03
CA ARG A 37 7.29 17.84 -18.59
C ARG A 37 8.19 16.71 -19.09
N PHE A 38 7.62 15.51 -19.21
CA PHE A 38 8.32 14.29 -19.61
C PHE A 38 7.64 13.67 -20.84
N PRO A 39 7.79 14.26 -22.06
CA PRO A 39 7.04 13.85 -23.23
C PRO A 39 7.35 12.42 -23.72
N PHE A 40 8.43 11.82 -23.25
CA PHE A 40 8.88 10.48 -23.58
C PHE A 40 8.25 9.35 -22.74
N ILE A 41 7.54 9.68 -21.67
CA ILE A 41 6.98 8.67 -20.75
C ILE A 41 5.91 7.84 -21.44
N LYS A 42 5.81 6.59 -21.00
CA LYS A 42 4.75 5.66 -21.40
C LYS A 42 4.13 5.04 -20.15
N ILE A 43 2.81 4.92 -20.14
CA ILE A 43 2.10 4.22 -19.08
C ILE A 43 2.55 2.75 -19.08
N VAL A 44 2.88 2.24 -17.88
CA VAL A 44 3.10 0.81 -17.66
C VAL A 44 1.75 0.10 -17.77
N ARG A 45 1.67 -0.89 -18.63
CA ARG A 45 0.43 -1.64 -18.87
C ARG A 45 0.38 -2.91 -18.05
N ASP A 46 -0.80 -3.29 -17.67
CA ASP A 46 -1.12 -4.63 -17.18
C ASP A 46 -0.76 -5.65 -18.27
N SER A 47 0.12 -6.59 -17.93
CA SER A 47 0.59 -7.65 -18.83
C SER A 47 1.02 -8.85 -17.98
N LEU A 48 0.11 -9.81 -17.83
CA LEU A 48 0.34 -10.99 -17.02
C LEU A 48 1.47 -11.85 -17.63
N PRO A 49 2.59 -12.07 -16.91
CA PRO A 49 3.65 -12.95 -17.37
C PRO A 49 3.17 -14.41 -17.48
N GLU A 50 3.72 -15.19 -18.41
CA GLU A 50 3.34 -16.59 -18.65
C GLU A 50 3.50 -17.49 -17.41
N ASN A 51 4.48 -17.17 -16.55
CA ASN A 51 4.77 -17.89 -15.31
C ASN A 51 4.04 -17.31 -14.08
N VAL A 52 2.96 -16.56 -14.28
CA VAL A 52 2.16 -15.97 -13.20
C VAL A 52 0.68 -16.32 -13.41
N THR A 53 0.01 -16.71 -12.33
CA THR A 53 -1.45 -16.81 -12.29
C THR A 53 -2.02 -15.72 -11.40
N GLU A 54 -3.30 -15.39 -11.57
CA GLU A 54 -3.93 -14.33 -10.80
C GLU A 54 -5.33 -14.68 -10.33
N GLU A 55 -5.67 -14.19 -9.14
CA GLU A 55 -7.03 -14.16 -8.62
C GLU A 55 -7.40 -12.71 -8.30
N ARG A 56 -8.52 -12.25 -8.88
CA ARG A 56 -8.96 -10.86 -8.76
C ARG A 56 -10.15 -10.74 -7.83
N ASN A 57 -10.19 -9.64 -7.07
CA ASN A 57 -11.29 -9.28 -6.17
C ASN A 57 -11.58 -10.35 -5.09
N VAL A 58 -10.52 -10.92 -4.53
CA VAL A 58 -10.61 -11.81 -3.37
C VAL A 58 -11.01 -11.00 -2.15
N VAL A 59 -12.11 -11.36 -1.49
CA VAL A 59 -12.59 -10.65 -0.29
C VAL A 59 -11.69 -11.00 0.89
N TYR A 60 -11.05 -9.99 1.49
CA TYR A 60 -10.23 -10.19 2.68
C TYR A 60 -10.87 -9.65 3.96
N ARG A 61 -11.86 -8.77 3.82
CA ARG A 61 -12.55 -8.16 4.96
C ARG A 61 -13.99 -7.79 4.59
N ILE A 62 -14.92 -8.01 5.54
CA ILE A 62 -16.33 -7.61 5.40
C ILE A 62 -16.68 -6.70 6.57
N ILE A 63 -17.23 -5.52 6.28
CA ILE A 63 -17.62 -4.50 7.26
C ILE A 63 -19.10 -4.14 6.99
N GLY A 64 -20.02 -4.80 7.68
CA GLY A 64 -21.44 -4.75 7.35
C GLY A 64 -21.67 -5.27 5.93
N GLU A 65 -22.13 -4.40 5.01
CA GLU A 65 -22.32 -4.75 3.59
C GLU A 65 -21.11 -4.39 2.72
N ARG A 66 -20.05 -3.81 3.31
CA ARG A 66 -18.84 -3.36 2.59
C ARG A 66 -17.80 -4.46 2.54
N GLU A 67 -17.50 -4.94 1.35
CA GLU A 67 -16.41 -5.87 1.08
C GLU A 67 -15.16 -5.11 0.65
N LEU A 68 -14.00 -5.47 1.22
CA LEU A 68 -12.67 -5.01 0.80
C LEU A 68 -11.91 -6.17 0.13
N HIS A 69 -11.22 -5.87 -0.98
CA HIS A 69 -10.69 -6.87 -1.88
C HIS A 69 -9.18 -6.79 -2.06
N LEU A 70 -8.58 -7.95 -2.34
CA LEU A 70 -7.23 -8.11 -2.89
C LEU A 70 -7.30 -8.55 -4.35
N ASP A 71 -6.27 -8.20 -5.12
CA ASP A 71 -5.91 -8.96 -6.32
C ASP A 71 -4.60 -9.68 -6.02
N ILE A 72 -4.56 -10.99 -6.16
CA ILE A 72 -3.44 -11.86 -5.80
C ILE A 72 -2.80 -12.41 -7.06
N PHE A 73 -1.48 -12.31 -7.12
CA PHE A 73 -0.63 -12.79 -8.21
C PHE A 73 0.31 -13.86 -7.66
N LEU A 74 0.26 -15.03 -8.24
CA LEU A 74 0.96 -16.21 -7.78
C LEU A 74 2.06 -16.58 -8.77
N PRO A 75 3.28 -16.87 -8.30
CA PRO A 75 4.31 -17.44 -9.15
C PRO A 75 3.89 -18.83 -9.63
N GLU A 76 4.48 -19.29 -10.74
CA GLU A 76 4.27 -20.64 -11.22
C GLU A 76 4.54 -21.67 -10.09
N LYS A 77 3.59 -22.60 -9.92
CA LYS A 77 3.72 -23.66 -8.93
C LYS A 77 4.94 -24.55 -9.27
N ASN A 78 5.92 -24.53 -8.42
CA ASN A 78 7.00 -25.51 -8.41
C ASN A 78 6.83 -26.46 -7.22
N GLU A 79 7.42 -27.63 -7.28
CA GLU A 79 7.34 -28.65 -6.21
C GLU A 79 8.00 -28.21 -4.89
N GLN A 80 8.54 -27.01 -4.84
CA GLN A 80 9.26 -26.48 -3.69
C GLN A 80 8.40 -25.50 -2.91
N SER A 81 8.49 -25.61 -1.61
CA SER A 81 8.21 -24.73 -0.48
C SER A 81 7.44 -23.41 -0.75
N ALA A 82 6.71 -22.99 0.28
CA ALA A 82 6.02 -21.71 0.39
C ALA A 82 6.86 -20.51 -0.10
N HIS A 83 6.20 -19.56 -0.74
CA HIS A 83 6.80 -18.35 -1.30
C HIS A 83 6.76 -17.19 -0.31
N PRO A 84 7.74 -16.30 -0.28
CA PRO A 84 7.59 -15.03 0.43
C PRO A 84 6.46 -14.23 -0.21
N ALA A 85 5.72 -13.46 0.61
CA ALA A 85 4.62 -12.65 0.13
C ALA A 85 4.90 -11.15 0.25
N ILE A 86 4.20 -10.35 -0.54
CA ILE A 86 4.27 -8.90 -0.48
C ILE A 86 2.90 -8.27 -0.67
N LEU A 87 2.49 -7.41 0.27
CA LEU A 87 1.27 -6.60 0.18
C LEU A 87 1.61 -5.25 -0.46
N LEU A 88 0.94 -4.88 -1.55
CA LEU A 88 1.19 -3.65 -2.29
C LEU A 88 0.08 -2.62 -2.04
N VAL A 89 0.43 -1.46 -1.51
CA VAL A 89 -0.47 -0.39 -1.08
C VAL A 89 -0.37 0.80 -2.03
N HIS A 90 -1.46 1.09 -2.73
CA HIS A 90 -1.49 2.19 -3.71
C HIS A 90 -1.45 3.58 -3.07
N GLY A 91 -0.97 4.57 -3.83
CA GLY A 91 -1.02 5.97 -3.48
C GLY A 91 -2.31 6.67 -3.93
N GLY A 92 -2.35 7.98 -3.69
CA GLY A 92 -3.49 8.84 -4.07
C GLY A 92 -3.90 9.82 -2.97
N GLY A 93 -2.93 10.19 -2.08
CA GLY A 93 -3.16 11.18 -1.02
C GLY A 93 -4.23 10.74 -0.02
N TRP A 94 -4.31 9.46 0.32
CA TRP A 94 -5.28 8.85 1.24
C TRP A 94 -6.76 9.03 0.83
N ARG A 95 -7.07 9.68 -0.30
CA ARG A 95 -8.42 10.05 -0.73
C ARG A 95 -8.84 9.48 -2.08
N SER A 96 -7.88 9.10 -2.91
CA SER A 96 -8.04 8.67 -4.29
C SER A 96 -7.13 7.49 -4.58
N GLY A 97 -7.19 6.94 -5.78
CA GLY A 97 -6.40 5.78 -6.19
C GLY A 97 -7.18 4.47 -6.14
N ASP A 98 -6.52 3.42 -6.59
CA ASP A 98 -7.12 2.09 -6.73
C ASP A 98 -6.03 1.02 -6.72
N LYS A 99 -6.34 -0.18 -6.21
CA LYS A 99 -5.41 -1.32 -6.17
C LYS A 99 -4.84 -1.69 -7.55
N SER A 100 -5.58 -1.41 -8.62
CA SER A 100 -5.12 -1.67 -10.00
C SER A 100 -3.88 -0.85 -10.41
N HIS A 101 -3.58 0.26 -9.72
CA HIS A 101 -2.39 1.06 -10.03
C HIS A 101 -1.08 0.30 -9.81
N LEU A 102 -1.07 -0.72 -8.96
CA LEU A 102 0.11 -1.51 -8.64
C LEU A 102 0.08 -2.93 -9.23
N VAL A 103 -0.92 -3.25 -10.02
CA VAL A 103 -1.02 -4.54 -10.71
C VAL A 103 0.22 -4.85 -11.55
N PRO A 104 0.76 -3.95 -12.40
CA PRO A 104 1.96 -4.26 -13.16
C PRO A 104 3.17 -4.58 -12.26
N MET A 105 3.31 -3.90 -11.12
CA MET A 105 4.40 -4.17 -10.18
C MET A 105 4.20 -5.52 -9.47
N ALA A 106 2.98 -5.83 -9.05
CA ALA A 106 2.65 -7.12 -8.45
C ALA A 106 2.94 -8.29 -9.41
N GLN A 107 2.57 -8.17 -10.70
CA GLN A 107 2.86 -9.15 -11.73
C GLN A 107 4.38 -9.37 -11.90
N GLN A 108 5.17 -8.30 -11.90
CA GLN A 108 6.62 -8.39 -12.02
C GLN A 108 7.28 -9.02 -10.78
N LEU A 109 6.74 -8.77 -9.59
CA LEU A 109 7.21 -9.41 -8.36
C LEU A 109 6.79 -10.88 -8.30
N ALA A 110 5.58 -11.22 -8.75
CA ALA A 110 5.13 -12.60 -8.84
C ALA A 110 5.99 -13.42 -9.82
N ALA A 111 6.35 -12.86 -10.98
CA ALA A 111 7.28 -13.49 -11.91
C ALA A 111 8.68 -13.76 -11.33
N ARG A 112 9.04 -13.09 -10.23
CA ARG A 112 10.30 -13.26 -9.47
C ARG A 112 10.15 -14.18 -8.25
N GLY A 113 8.99 -14.83 -8.10
CA GLY A 113 8.74 -15.85 -7.09
C GLY A 113 8.19 -15.33 -5.76
N TYR A 114 7.49 -14.20 -5.76
CA TYR A 114 6.72 -13.69 -4.62
C TYR A 114 5.23 -13.94 -4.83
N VAL A 115 4.49 -14.25 -3.77
CA VAL A 115 3.04 -14.05 -3.80
C VAL A 115 2.79 -12.56 -3.60
N ALA A 116 2.30 -11.89 -4.63
CA ALA A 116 2.11 -10.43 -4.60
C ALA A 116 0.62 -10.08 -4.57
N ALA A 117 0.19 -9.30 -3.57
CA ALA A 117 -1.21 -8.92 -3.41
C ALA A 117 -1.38 -7.39 -3.45
N THR A 118 -2.16 -6.87 -4.40
CA THR A 118 -2.57 -5.46 -4.37
C THR A 118 -3.83 -5.30 -3.54
N VAL A 119 -3.88 -4.29 -2.68
CA VAL A 119 -4.93 -4.14 -1.66
C VAL A 119 -5.83 -2.94 -1.89
N GLU A 120 -7.14 -3.16 -1.78
CA GLU A 120 -8.13 -2.11 -1.56
C GLU A 120 -8.20 -1.79 -0.07
N TYR A 121 -8.26 -0.50 0.27
CA TYR A 121 -8.46 -0.02 1.64
C TYR A 121 -9.39 1.20 1.63
N ARG A 122 -10.06 1.49 2.75
CA ARG A 122 -10.99 2.61 2.85
C ARG A 122 -10.25 3.95 2.79
N LEU A 123 -10.64 4.78 1.83
CA LEU A 123 -10.08 6.10 1.58
C LEU A 123 -10.79 7.17 2.42
N SER A 124 -10.20 8.36 2.54
CA SER A 124 -10.70 9.44 3.40
C SER A 124 -12.13 9.94 3.08
N PRO A 125 -12.67 9.83 1.85
CA PRO A 125 -14.10 10.09 1.61
C PRO A 125 -15.02 9.07 2.28
N GLU A 126 -14.56 7.82 2.45
CA GLU A 126 -15.29 6.74 3.11
C GLU A 126 -15.03 6.72 4.63
N ALA A 127 -13.77 6.82 5.03
CA ALA A 127 -13.38 6.75 6.44
C ALA A 127 -12.09 7.55 6.73
N LYS A 128 -12.03 8.16 7.91
CA LYS A 128 -10.87 8.94 8.36
C LYS A 128 -9.78 8.03 8.96
N TYR A 129 -8.59 8.60 9.19
CA TYR A 129 -7.54 7.98 10.00
C TYR A 129 -8.12 7.55 11.37
N PRO A 130 -7.76 6.37 11.90
CA PRO A 130 -6.75 5.42 11.42
C PRO A 130 -7.30 4.23 10.58
N VAL A 131 -8.50 4.33 10.05
CA VAL A 131 -9.25 3.20 9.46
C VAL A 131 -8.48 2.47 8.36
N ALA A 132 -7.75 3.19 7.48
CA ALA A 132 -6.92 2.58 6.45
C ALA A 132 -5.79 1.71 7.05
N VAL A 133 -5.23 2.10 8.21
CA VAL A 133 -4.22 1.30 8.94
C VAL A 133 -4.81 -0.02 9.40
N HIS A 134 -6.04 0.01 9.95
CA HIS A 134 -6.76 -1.20 10.36
C HIS A 134 -7.04 -2.14 9.18
N ASP A 135 -7.44 -1.60 8.03
CA ASP A 135 -7.70 -2.39 6.83
C ASP A 135 -6.44 -3.10 6.34
N LEU A 136 -5.29 -2.39 6.31
CA LEU A 136 -4.02 -2.97 5.87
C LEU A 136 -3.50 -4.03 6.85
N LYS A 137 -3.65 -3.81 8.17
CA LYS A 137 -3.32 -4.84 9.16
C LYS A 137 -4.21 -6.08 9.02
N ALA A 138 -5.51 -5.89 8.75
CA ALA A 138 -6.42 -7.00 8.46
C ALA A 138 -6.01 -7.77 7.21
N ALA A 139 -5.57 -7.09 6.13
CA ALA A 139 -5.08 -7.73 4.92
C ALA A 139 -3.82 -8.57 5.18
N LEU A 140 -2.86 -8.08 5.99
CA LEU A 140 -1.67 -8.86 6.38
C LEU A 140 -2.03 -10.09 7.21
N ARG A 141 -2.98 -9.98 8.13
CA ARG A 141 -3.49 -11.11 8.91
C ARG A 141 -4.21 -12.11 8.02
N TRP A 142 -5.00 -11.63 7.06
CA TRP A 142 -5.68 -12.47 6.10
C TRP A 142 -4.70 -13.27 5.22
N LEU A 143 -3.63 -12.65 4.75
CA LEU A 143 -2.57 -13.36 4.00
C LEU A 143 -1.94 -14.49 4.84
N ARG A 144 -1.72 -14.28 6.13
CA ARG A 144 -1.21 -15.32 7.04
C ARG A 144 -2.23 -16.41 7.31
N ALA A 145 -3.49 -16.06 7.51
CA ALA A 145 -4.56 -17.02 7.75
C ALA A 145 -4.81 -17.95 6.55
N ASN A 146 -4.52 -17.46 5.34
CA ASN A 146 -4.71 -18.21 4.10
C ASN A 146 -3.35 -18.64 3.47
N ALA A 147 -2.30 -18.73 4.29
CA ALA A 147 -0.95 -19.03 3.81
C ALA A 147 -0.85 -20.37 3.08
N ASP A 148 -1.53 -21.40 3.57
CA ASP A 148 -1.55 -22.74 2.94
C ASP A 148 -2.23 -22.71 1.57
N GLU A 149 -3.35 -21.98 1.43
CA GLU A 149 -4.11 -21.87 0.18
C GLU A 149 -3.30 -21.20 -0.92
N TYR A 150 -2.59 -20.11 -0.58
CA TYR A 150 -1.80 -19.32 -1.53
C TYR A 150 -0.32 -19.69 -1.54
N THR A 151 0.08 -20.76 -0.84
CA THR A 151 1.46 -21.23 -0.76
C THR A 151 2.42 -20.12 -0.27
N ILE A 152 2.00 -19.37 0.75
CA ILE A 152 2.76 -18.29 1.38
C ILE A 152 3.60 -18.84 2.53
N ASP A 153 4.84 -18.36 2.66
CA ASP A 153 5.64 -18.48 3.89
C ASP A 153 5.17 -17.39 4.87
N PRO A 154 4.43 -17.74 5.94
CA PRO A 154 3.86 -16.76 6.86
C PRO A 154 4.91 -15.96 7.64
N GLU A 155 6.17 -16.45 7.70
CA GLU A 155 7.28 -15.76 8.33
C GLU A 155 8.05 -14.84 7.36
N LYS A 156 7.65 -14.80 6.09
CA LYS A 156 8.31 -14.02 5.03
C LYS A 156 7.34 -13.12 4.28
N ILE A 157 6.71 -12.18 5.00
CA ILE A 157 5.76 -11.22 4.42
C ILE A 157 6.35 -9.81 4.48
N ALA A 158 6.39 -9.14 3.33
CA ALA A 158 6.77 -7.74 3.20
C ALA A 158 5.55 -6.85 2.90
N ILE A 159 5.72 -5.54 3.09
CA ILE A 159 4.76 -4.54 2.65
C ILE A 159 5.46 -3.49 1.79
N LEU A 160 4.84 -3.14 0.66
CA LEU A 160 5.28 -2.10 -0.26
C LEU A 160 4.19 -1.04 -0.38
N GLY A 161 4.57 0.20 -0.41
CA GLY A 161 3.63 1.26 -0.73
C GLY A 161 4.23 2.35 -1.63
N CYS A 162 3.34 3.11 -2.27
CA CYS A 162 3.70 4.24 -3.12
C CYS A 162 3.02 5.51 -2.62
N SER A 163 3.76 6.65 -2.47
CA SER A 163 3.22 7.93 -2.02
C SER A 163 2.50 7.80 -0.66
N SER A 164 1.23 8.20 -0.55
CA SER A 164 0.42 7.98 0.65
C SER A 164 0.33 6.50 1.05
N GLY A 165 0.36 5.59 0.09
CA GLY A 165 0.47 4.15 0.35
C GLY A 165 1.82 3.76 0.96
N ALA A 166 2.91 4.46 0.62
CA ALA A 166 4.22 4.23 1.22
C ALA A 166 4.28 4.72 2.67
N GLN A 167 3.66 5.86 2.97
CA GLN A 167 3.48 6.30 4.35
C GLN A 167 2.68 5.26 5.16
N LEU A 168 1.54 4.78 4.62
CA LEU A 168 0.72 3.75 5.25
C LEU A 168 1.49 2.43 5.43
N ALA A 169 2.19 1.96 4.40
CA ALA A 169 2.99 0.74 4.46
C ALA A 169 4.10 0.83 5.51
N THR A 170 4.78 1.99 5.61
CA THR A 170 5.80 2.22 6.62
C THR A 170 5.19 2.27 8.02
N LEU A 171 4.07 2.96 8.21
CA LEU A 171 3.37 3.01 9.50
C LEU A 171 2.94 1.60 9.95
N VAL A 172 2.31 0.83 9.07
CA VAL A 172 1.90 -0.56 9.37
C VAL A 172 3.11 -1.44 9.69
N GLY A 173 4.18 -1.34 8.91
CA GLY A 173 5.40 -2.12 9.09
C GLY A 173 6.09 -1.86 10.42
N PHE A 174 6.15 -0.59 10.85
CA PHE A 174 6.80 -0.18 12.10
C PHE A 174 5.89 -0.28 13.34
N THR A 175 4.62 -0.61 13.15
CA THR A 175 3.62 -0.75 14.22
C THR A 175 2.95 -2.12 14.25
N GLY A 176 3.55 -3.13 13.64
CA GLY A 176 2.96 -4.47 13.47
C GLY A 176 2.44 -5.12 14.74
N GLY A 177 3.15 -4.94 15.86
CA GLY A 177 2.80 -5.50 17.16
C GLY A 177 2.10 -4.51 18.12
N LEU A 178 1.81 -3.27 17.71
CA LEU A 178 1.23 -2.26 18.61
C LEU A 178 -0.30 -2.34 18.63
N ALA A 179 -0.86 -2.57 19.81
CA ALA A 179 -2.30 -2.72 20.02
C ALA A 179 -3.11 -1.44 19.68
N ILE A 180 -2.50 -0.26 19.77
CA ILE A 180 -3.16 1.02 19.45
C ILE A 180 -3.68 1.08 18.01
N PHE A 181 -3.06 0.29 17.10
CA PHE A 181 -3.47 0.20 15.70
C PHE A 181 -4.23 -1.09 15.39
N ASP A 182 -4.69 -1.80 16.41
CA ASP A 182 -5.53 -2.98 16.23
C ASP A 182 -7.01 -2.60 16.39
N ASP A 183 -7.83 -3.16 15.53
CA ASP A 183 -9.28 -3.13 15.66
C ASP A 183 -9.84 -4.53 15.93
N ASN A 184 -11.16 -4.67 15.93
CA ASN A 184 -11.85 -5.94 16.10
C ASN A 184 -12.03 -6.72 14.77
N SER A 185 -11.06 -6.59 13.84
CA SER A 185 -11.10 -7.35 12.58
C SER A 185 -10.94 -8.87 12.81
N GLU A 186 -11.32 -9.63 11.81
CA GLU A 186 -11.12 -11.08 11.76
C GLU A 186 -9.61 -11.44 11.76
N ASN A 187 -9.30 -12.71 12.04
CA ASN A 187 -7.94 -13.26 12.02
C ASN A 187 -6.96 -12.57 13.02
N ARG A 188 -7.45 -12.08 14.16
CA ARG A 188 -6.62 -11.40 15.18
C ARG A 188 -5.58 -12.30 15.84
N GLU A 189 -5.75 -13.60 15.76
CA GLU A 189 -4.79 -14.61 16.22
C GLU A 189 -3.50 -14.60 15.38
N PHE A 190 -3.56 -14.07 14.15
CA PHE A 190 -2.38 -13.91 13.29
C PHE A 190 -1.71 -12.54 13.48
N SER A 191 -0.39 -12.51 13.32
CA SER A 191 0.39 -11.28 13.41
C SER A 191 0.16 -10.36 12.20
N ALA A 192 0.16 -9.03 12.40
CA ALA A 192 0.24 -8.03 11.34
C ALA A 192 1.68 -7.53 11.09
N ALA A 193 2.68 -8.09 11.80
CA ALA A 193 4.09 -7.71 11.60
C ALA A 193 4.60 -8.13 10.22
N VAL A 194 5.54 -7.37 9.68
CA VAL A 194 6.19 -7.66 8.40
C VAL A 194 7.70 -7.76 8.56
N GLN A 195 8.36 -8.47 7.67
CA GLN A 195 9.79 -8.73 7.70
C GLN A 195 10.61 -7.77 6.85
N ALA A 196 9.94 -6.96 6.02
CA ALA A 196 10.58 -5.88 5.25
C ALA A 196 9.55 -4.83 4.82
N VAL A 197 10.01 -3.58 4.63
CA VAL A 197 9.21 -2.45 4.15
C VAL A 197 9.84 -1.86 2.90
N VAL A 198 9.02 -1.57 1.89
CA VAL A 198 9.41 -0.82 0.70
C VAL A 198 8.63 0.49 0.67
N ASN A 199 9.32 1.61 0.79
CA ASN A 199 8.75 2.95 0.72
C ASN A 199 9.13 3.60 -0.61
N ILE A 200 8.13 3.72 -1.51
CA ILE A 200 8.30 4.42 -2.79
C ILE A 200 7.72 5.82 -2.66
N ASP A 201 8.59 6.80 -2.45
CA ASP A 201 8.29 8.23 -2.42
C ASP A 201 7.20 8.64 -1.40
N GLY A 202 7.26 8.06 -0.19
CA GLY A 202 6.32 8.32 0.91
C GLY A 202 6.98 9.01 2.10
N ILE A 203 6.33 10.05 2.61
CA ILE A 203 6.76 10.75 3.82
C ILE A 203 6.68 9.84 5.05
N VAL A 204 7.56 10.05 6.02
CA VAL A 204 7.55 9.29 7.28
C VAL A 204 7.43 10.18 8.53
N ASP A 205 7.36 11.49 8.35
CA ASP A 205 7.11 12.45 9.41
C ASP A 205 6.11 13.53 8.96
N PHE A 206 4.95 13.60 9.60
CA PHE A 206 3.95 14.65 9.39
C PHE A 206 4.17 15.88 10.27
N THR A 207 5.06 15.80 11.27
CA THR A 207 5.21 16.84 12.28
C THR A 207 6.22 17.91 11.89
N SER A 208 7.12 17.62 10.93
CA SER A 208 8.11 18.57 10.45
C SER A 208 7.44 19.79 9.80
N GLU A 209 8.01 20.98 10.03
CA GLU A 209 7.51 22.22 9.42
C GLU A 209 7.52 22.13 7.90
N TYR A 210 8.55 21.51 7.34
CA TYR A 210 8.68 21.33 5.91
C TYR A 210 7.50 20.54 5.31
N VAL A 211 7.10 19.42 5.92
CA VAL A 211 5.95 18.64 5.45
C VAL A 211 4.65 19.42 5.59
N ARG A 212 4.46 20.12 6.73
CA ARG A 212 3.24 20.88 6.98
C ARG A 212 2.97 21.97 5.95
N GLN A 213 4.01 22.57 5.34
CA GLN A 213 3.86 23.52 4.24
C GLN A 213 3.09 22.95 3.04
N PHE A 214 3.19 21.64 2.80
CA PHE A 214 2.52 20.94 1.70
C PHE A 214 1.26 20.20 2.12
N GLU A 215 1.31 19.50 3.25
CA GLU A 215 0.25 18.62 3.71
C GLU A 215 -0.81 19.34 4.55
N ASP A 216 -0.48 20.51 5.13
CA ASP A 216 -1.42 21.42 5.80
C ASP A 216 -1.54 22.77 5.07
N ASP A 217 -1.39 22.77 3.74
CA ASP A 217 -1.45 23.96 2.90
C ASP A 217 -2.77 24.71 3.08
N LEU A 218 -2.69 25.94 3.60
CA LEU A 218 -3.87 26.81 3.90
C LEU A 218 -4.66 27.18 2.65
N ARG A 219 -4.06 27.12 1.46
CA ARG A 219 -4.73 27.40 0.18
C ARG A 219 -5.67 26.27 -0.25
N LYS A 220 -5.52 25.08 0.36
CA LYS A 220 -6.34 23.90 0.13
C LYS A 220 -7.31 23.72 1.31
N ASN A 221 -8.59 23.54 1.04
CA ASN A 221 -9.59 23.39 2.10
C ASN A 221 -10.56 22.25 1.79
N PRO A 222 -10.35 21.05 2.35
CA PRO A 222 -9.14 20.65 3.08
C PRO A 222 -7.98 20.24 2.16
N SER A 223 -6.76 20.20 2.71
CA SER A 223 -5.63 19.48 2.12
C SER A 223 -5.90 17.97 2.13
N ALA A 224 -5.10 17.18 1.40
CA ALA A 224 -5.29 15.71 1.39
C ALA A 224 -5.12 15.10 2.80
N ALA A 225 -4.06 15.48 3.52
CA ALA A 225 -3.83 15.04 4.89
C ALA A 225 -4.89 15.59 5.85
N GLY A 226 -5.24 16.88 5.77
CA GLY A 226 -6.31 17.47 6.57
C GLY A 226 -7.65 16.79 6.37
N ALA A 227 -7.98 16.39 5.14
CA ALA A 227 -9.17 15.59 4.85
C ALA A 227 -9.10 14.20 5.49
N TRP A 228 -7.95 13.56 5.47
CA TRP A 228 -7.73 12.24 6.04
C TRP A 228 -7.77 12.25 7.57
N PHE A 229 -7.13 13.23 8.22
CA PHE A 229 -7.16 13.40 9.67
C PHE A 229 -8.48 13.98 10.20
N GLY A 230 -9.31 14.56 9.33
CA GLY A 230 -10.53 15.26 9.73
C GLY A 230 -10.26 16.61 10.40
N GLY A 231 -9.10 17.23 10.13
CA GLY A 231 -8.72 18.54 10.66
C GLY A 231 -7.28 18.90 10.31
N ARG A 232 -6.95 20.18 10.48
CA ARG A 232 -5.61 20.73 10.28
C ARG A 232 -4.64 20.27 11.36
N TYR A 233 -3.34 20.49 11.12
CA TYR A 233 -2.29 20.12 12.08
C TYR A 233 -2.56 20.68 13.50
N HIS A 234 -2.84 21.97 13.60
CA HIS A 234 -3.07 22.60 14.93
C HIS A 234 -4.35 22.12 15.63
N GLU A 235 -5.32 21.57 14.89
CA GLU A 235 -6.58 21.03 15.41
C GLU A 235 -6.43 19.55 15.81
N LYS A 236 -5.52 18.82 15.16
CA LYS A 236 -5.37 17.37 15.28
C LYS A 236 -3.91 16.95 15.44
N THR A 237 -3.11 17.76 16.14
CA THR A 237 -1.65 17.57 16.29
C THR A 237 -1.27 16.14 16.68
N GLU A 238 -2.00 15.53 17.62
CA GLU A 238 -1.73 14.17 18.10
C GLU A 238 -1.97 13.12 17.01
N LEU A 239 -3.02 13.26 16.16
CA LEU A 239 -3.27 12.32 15.07
C LEU A 239 -2.21 12.43 13.98
N TRP A 240 -1.74 13.66 13.69
CA TRP A 240 -0.65 13.87 12.73
C TRP A 240 0.67 13.26 13.24
N ALA A 241 0.95 13.41 14.53
CA ALA A 241 2.12 12.80 15.15
C ALA A 241 1.99 11.26 15.20
N GLU A 242 0.82 10.74 15.58
CA GLU A 242 0.55 9.30 15.63
C GLU A 242 0.69 8.63 14.25
N ALA A 243 0.30 9.32 13.18
CA ALA A 243 0.43 8.79 11.82
C ALA A 243 1.86 8.90 11.24
N SER A 244 2.83 9.43 12.00
CA SER A 244 4.23 9.58 11.56
C SER A 244 5.03 8.31 11.85
N PRO A 245 5.40 7.51 10.84
CA PRO A 245 6.15 6.26 11.03
C PRO A 245 7.47 6.43 11.79
N LEU A 246 8.16 7.55 11.60
CA LEU A 246 9.42 7.89 12.29
C LEU A 246 9.32 7.73 13.81
N ARG A 247 8.16 7.99 14.39
CA ARG A 247 7.90 7.88 15.83
C ARG A 247 8.03 6.47 16.40
N TYR A 248 7.94 5.46 15.54
CA TYR A 248 7.85 4.04 15.94
C TYR A 248 9.11 3.24 15.67
N VAL A 249 10.20 3.90 15.29
CA VAL A 249 11.50 3.24 15.13
C VAL A 249 11.94 2.66 16.46
N ASN A 250 12.27 1.36 16.48
CA ASN A 250 12.71 0.65 17.67
C ASN A 250 13.54 -0.58 17.26
N ALA A 251 14.12 -1.29 18.24
CA ALA A 251 14.99 -2.45 17.98
C ALA A 251 14.31 -3.62 17.24
N SER A 252 12.98 -3.66 17.17
CA SER A 252 12.21 -4.68 16.44
C SER A 252 11.72 -4.19 15.08
N SER A 253 12.13 -3.00 14.64
CA SER A 253 11.73 -2.45 13.35
C SER A 253 12.25 -3.32 12.20
N PRO A 254 11.47 -3.52 11.14
CA PRO A 254 11.91 -4.27 9.97
C PRO A 254 12.93 -3.47 9.14
N PRO A 255 13.78 -4.13 8.34
CA PRO A 255 14.58 -3.47 7.32
C PRO A 255 13.69 -2.73 6.32
N ILE A 256 14.22 -1.60 5.78
CA ILE A 256 13.47 -0.74 4.87
C ILE A 256 14.32 -0.28 3.68
N VAL A 257 13.71 -0.19 2.50
CA VAL A 257 14.27 0.53 1.35
C VAL A 257 13.42 1.74 1.01
N PHE A 258 14.07 2.86 0.78
CA PHE A 258 13.46 4.06 0.21
C PHE A 258 13.85 4.18 -1.26
N VAL A 259 12.83 4.21 -2.13
CA VAL A 259 13.01 4.50 -3.57
C VAL A 259 12.36 5.85 -3.84
N ASN A 260 13.18 6.85 -4.07
CA ASN A 260 12.72 8.24 -4.11
C ASN A 260 12.84 8.88 -5.49
N SER A 261 11.89 9.76 -5.81
CA SER A 261 12.07 10.79 -6.83
C SER A 261 13.09 11.84 -6.37
N ALA A 262 13.50 12.74 -7.25
CA ALA A 262 14.34 13.89 -6.87
C ALA A 262 13.53 15.02 -6.18
N ILE A 263 12.31 14.77 -5.71
CA ILE A 263 11.41 15.78 -5.12
C ILE A 263 11.51 15.73 -3.58
N PRO A 264 12.20 16.66 -2.91
CA PRO A 264 12.55 16.57 -1.48
C PRO A 264 11.34 16.40 -0.54
N ARG A 265 10.18 16.96 -0.89
CA ARG A 265 8.98 16.87 -0.02
C ARG A 265 8.56 15.43 0.32
N PHE A 266 8.86 14.48 -0.57
CA PHE A 266 8.52 13.07 -0.36
C PHE A 266 9.59 12.29 0.41
N HIS A 267 10.70 12.96 0.78
CA HIS A 267 11.77 12.37 1.59
C HIS A 267 11.69 12.76 3.07
N ALA A 268 10.66 13.48 3.46
CA ALA A 268 10.58 14.08 4.79
C ALA A 268 10.54 13.01 5.90
N GLY A 269 11.45 13.15 6.86
CA GLY A 269 11.68 12.23 7.96
C GLY A 269 12.51 11.00 7.59
N ARG A 270 12.87 10.80 6.31
CA ARG A 270 13.63 9.64 5.84
C ARG A 270 15.03 9.59 6.46
N ASP A 271 15.77 10.69 6.37
CA ASP A 271 17.16 10.72 6.82
C ASP A 271 17.24 10.56 8.35
N GLU A 272 16.31 11.18 9.09
CA GLU A 272 16.17 11.01 10.53
C GLU A 272 15.78 9.57 10.91
N MET A 273 14.93 8.92 10.08
CA MET A 273 14.56 7.52 10.29
C MET A 273 15.77 6.60 10.06
N ILE A 274 16.58 6.86 9.03
CA ILE A 274 17.79 6.10 8.72
C ILE A 274 18.80 6.24 9.86
N ASP A 275 19.06 7.45 10.35
CA ASP A 275 19.97 7.68 11.48
C ASP A 275 19.56 6.86 12.73
N GLN A 276 18.25 6.78 13.00
CA GLN A 276 17.74 5.94 14.09
C GLN A 276 17.93 4.45 13.80
N LEU A 277 17.63 3.97 12.59
CA LEU A 277 17.80 2.57 12.20
C LEU A 277 19.27 2.15 12.25
N ASP A 278 20.17 2.98 11.76
CA ASP A 278 21.63 2.74 11.80
C ASP A 278 22.12 2.64 13.24
N SER A 279 21.63 3.49 14.14
CA SER A 279 21.97 3.41 15.56
C SER A 279 21.55 2.11 16.24
N LEU A 280 20.52 1.45 15.67
CA LEU A 280 19.99 0.16 16.12
C LEU A 280 20.58 -1.04 15.34
N GLY A 281 21.44 -0.80 14.35
CA GLY A 281 21.98 -1.83 13.47
C GLY A 281 20.95 -2.47 12.54
N ILE A 282 19.89 -1.75 12.22
CA ILE A 282 18.80 -2.24 11.32
C ILE A 282 19.11 -1.81 9.89
N TYR A 283 19.05 -2.78 8.98
CA TYR A 283 19.38 -2.56 7.58
C TYR A 283 18.42 -1.62 6.87
N SER A 284 18.96 -0.60 6.20
CA SER A 284 18.21 0.31 5.34
C SER A 284 18.95 0.59 4.03
N GLU A 285 18.22 0.91 2.96
CA GLU A 285 18.76 1.36 1.67
C GLU A 285 18.04 2.61 1.19
N VAL A 286 18.76 3.48 0.46
CA VAL A 286 18.19 4.65 -0.23
C VAL A 286 18.61 4.64 -1.69
N HIS A 287 17.63 4.73 -2.57
CA HIS A 287 17.82 4.89 -4.01
C HIS A 287 17.05 6.12 -4.48
N THR A 288 17.74 7.12 -5.01
CA THR A 288 17.10 8.31 -5.60
C THR A 288 17.22 8.24 -7.11
N LEU A 289 16.08 8.22 -7.78
CA LEU A 289 16.01 8.27 -9.25
C LEU A 289 15.99 9.75 -9.69
N PRO A 290 17.02 10.23 -10.38
CA PRO A 290 17.07 11.62 -10.83
C PRO A 290 16.05 11.90 -11.93
N ASP A 291 15.63 13.16 -12.03
CA ASP A 291 14.77 13.67 -13.11
C ASP A 291 13.49 12.85 -13.32
N THR A 292 12.84 12.49 -12.23
CA THR A 292 11.59 11.75 -12.25
C THR A 292 10.40 12.60 -11.77
N PRO A 293 9.18 12.37 -12.27
CA PRO A 293 7.97 12.83 -11.62
C PRO A 293 7.74 12.04 -10.32
N HIS A 294 6.94 12.59 -9.38
CA HIS A 294 6.57 11.87 -8.17
C HIS A 294 6.03 10.46 -8.46
N PRO A 295 5.06 10.24 -9.39
CA PRO A 295 4.50 8.90 -9.64
C PRO A 295 5.31 8.11 -10.69
N PHE A 296 6.64 8.12 -10.61
CA PHE A 296 7.54 7.47 -11.57
C PHE A 296 7.31 5.95 -11.73
N TRP A 297 6.84 5.29 -10.67
CA TRP A 297 6.53 3.85 -10.69
C TRP A 297 5.36 3.46 -11.61
N LEU A 298 4.61 4.44 -12.15
CA LEU A 298 3.53 4.22 -13.11
C LEU A 298 4.01 4.30 -14.56
N PHE A 299 5.28 4.69 -14.79
CA PHE A 299 5.77 5.05 -16.12
C PHE A 299 7.12 4.45 -16.48
N HIS A 300 7.26 4.04 -17.74
CA HIS A 300 8.57 3.85 -18.35
C HIS A 300 9.21 5.23 -18.61
N PRO A 301 10.54 5.34 -18.45
CA PRO A 301 11.52 4.26 -18.31
C PRO A 301 11.78 3.82 -16.86
N TRP A 302 11.24 4.46 -15.84
CA TRP A 302 11.61 4.29 -14.43
C TRP A 302 11.03 3.04 -13.77
N PHE A 303 9.94 2.48 -14.31
CA PHE A 303 9.26 1.32 -13.73
C PHE A 303 10.21 0.12 -13.55
N ASN A 304 10.92 -0.28 -14.61
CA ASN A 304 11.79 -1.46 -14.54
C ASN A 304 12.93 -1.27 -13.53
N PRO A 305 13.70 -0.17 -13.53
CA PRO A 305 14.68 0.10 -12.47
C PRO A 305 14.08 0.06 -11.07
N THR A 306 12.86 0.57 -10.86
CA THR A 306 12.17 0.50 -9.57
C THR A 306 11.90 -0.94 -9.15
N VAL A 307 11.40 -1.78 -10.07
CA VAL A 307 11.15 -3.21 -9.80
C VAL A 307 12.45 -3.94 -9.45
N GLU A 308 13.57 -3.65 -10.13
CA GLU A 308 14.88 -4.25 -9.83
C GLU A 308 15.37 -3.87 -8.44
N ILE A 309 15.33 -2.58 -8.08
CA ILE A 309 15.72 -2.11 -6.73
C ILE A 309 14.88 -2.82 -5.66
N VAL A 310 13.57 -2.88 -5.84
CA VAL A 310 12.65 -3.55 -4.91
C VAL A 310 13.00 -5.04 -4.80
N SER A 311 13.19 -5.72 -5.91
CA SER A 311 13.52 -7.15 -5.94
C SER A 311 14.85 -7.45 -5.24
N ASP A 312 15.88 -6.66 -5.52
CA ASP A 312 17.22 -6.84 -4.93
C ASP A 312 17.18 -6.64 -3.41
N PHE A 313 16.45 -5.63 -2.94
CA PHE A 313 16.25 -5.41 -1.50
C PHE A 313 15.51 -6.58 -0.84
N LEU A 314 14.41 -7.05 -1.45
CA LEU A 314 13.62 -8.17 -0.90
C LEU A 314 14.43 -9.48 -0.84
N VAL A 315 15.30 -9.74 -1.82
CA VAL A 315 16.21 -10.90 -1.79
C VAL A 315 17.11 -10.84 -0.56
N LYS A 316 17.71 -9.67 -0.27
CA LYS A 316 18.60 -9.47 0.89
C LYS A 316 17.86 -9.54 2.23
N SER A 317 16.60 -9.06 2.26
CA SER A 317 15.85 -8.82 3.49
C SER A 317 15.00 -10.00 3.93
N ILE A 318 14.39 -10.75 3.01
CA ILE A 318 13.43 -11.82 3.34
C ILE A 318 13.66 -13.14 2.61
N LYS A 319 14.19 -13.15 1.38
CA LYS A 319 14.28 -14.38 0.59
C LYS A 319 15.42 -15.28 1.02
N ASN A 320 16.56 -14.71 1.41
CA ASN A 320 17.78 -15.43 1.79
C ASN A 320 17.96 -15.58 3.32
N LYS A 321 16.92 -15.26 4.10
CA LYS A 321 16.94 -15.43 5.57
C LYS A 321 16.24 -16.69 6.02
#